data_272a9cc4bf33e25bcba84dbb47f6c1ea
#
_entry.id   272a9cc4bf33e25bcba84dbb47f6c1ea
#
_cell.length_a   1.000
_cell.length_b   1.000
_cell.length_c   1.000
_cell.angle_alpha   90.00
_cell.angle_beta   90.00
_cell.angle_gamma   90.00
#
_symmetry.space_group_name_H-M   'P 1'
#
loop_
_entity.id
_entity.type
_entity.pdbx_description
1 polymer ?
#
loop_
_entity_poly.entity_id
_entity_poly.type
_entity_poly.pdbx_seq_one_letter_code
_entity_poly.pdbx_strand_id
1 'polypeptide(L)'
;MLACDPEVKVFPNGGLVEAPGEGGCPAGMLRVDAFCVDRFEAALVELDGTPWSPYFNPGRAPVRAVSLEEAVPQAYISGVQAGEACVAAGKRLCTDAEWLRACQGPMGTTYPYGDADEPGVCNDARAVHPAVEYFGTSDDWIYSKLDNACLDQLPDSLDRAGTNPGCITAEGAFDMMGNLHEWTADPEGTFRGGYYVDTKINGPGCLYATTAHATSHWDYSTGFRCCADAP
;
A
#
# COMPACT_ATOMS: atom_id res chain seq x y z
N MET A 1 -27.19 -1.97 4.00
CA MET A 1 -25.84 -2.00 4.61
C MET A 1 -25.89 -1.13 5.85
N LEU A 2 -25.35 -1.59 7.00
CA LEU A 2 -25.12 -0.70 8.14
C LEU A 2 -24.13 0.36 7.68
N ALA A 3 -24.38 1.63 8.00
CA ALA A 3 -23.42 2.70 7.71
C ALA A 3 -22.12 2.41 8.46
N CYS A 4 -20.98 2.65 7.84
CA CYS A 4 -19.69 2.55 8.51
C CYS A 4 -19.66 3.48 9.72
N ASP A 5 -19.14 3.01 10.84
CA ASP A 5 -18.86 3.80 12.04
C ASP A 5 -17.35 4.04 12.12
N PRO A 6 -16.88 5.32 12.03
CA PRO A 6 -15.45 5.62 12.01
C PRO A 6 -14.71 5.32 13.31
N GLU A 7 -15.42 5.01 14.40
CA GLU A 7 -14.82 4.64 15.68
C GLU A 7 -14.74 3.14 15.92
N VAL A 8 -15.38 2.33 15.03
CA VAL A 8 -15.46 0.88 15.18
C VAL A 8 -14.41 0.18 14.32
N LYS A 9 -13.47 -0.51 14.95
CA LYS A 9 -12.47 -1.33 14.24
C LYS A 9 -13.11 -2.58 13.65
N VAL A 10 -12.81 -2.84 12.38
CA VAL A 10 -13.11 -4.08 11.68
C VAL A 10 -11.82 -4.82 11.32
N PHE A 11 -11.87 -6.14 11.25
CA PHE A 11 -10.68 -6.99 11.07
C PHE A 11 -10.85 -7.93 9.87
N PRO A 12 -10.80 -7.38 8.63
CA PRO A 12 -11.13 -8.14 7.41
C PRO A 12 -10.09 -9.21 7.04
N ASN A 13 -8.89 -9.18 7.66
CA ASN A 13 -7.74 -10.02 7.31
C ASN A 13 -7.62 -11.27 8.20
N GLY A 14 -8.65 -11.61 8.97
CA GLY A 14 -8.61 -12.78 9.85
C GLY A 14 -8.42 -14.09 9.10
N GLY A 15 -7.50 -14.94 9.57
CA GLY A 15 -7.26 -16.27 9.02
C GLY A 15 -6.35 -16.33 7.80
N LEU A 16 -5.90 -15.19 7.26
CA LEU A 16 -4.92 -15.15 6.17
C LEU A 16 -3.51 -15.48 6.69
N VAL A 17 -2.70 -16.12 5.84
CA VAL A 17 -1.34 -16.57 6.18
C VAL A 17 -0.40 -16.21 5.03
N GLU A 18 0.80 -15.72 5.36
CA GLU A 18 1.83 -15.44 4.35
C GLU A 18 2.22 -16.72 3.61
N ALA A 19 2.28 -16.64 2.27
CA ALA A 19 2.83 -17.70 1.46
C ALA A 19 4.35 -17.85 1.70
N PRO A 20 4.95 -19.04 1.47
CA PRO A 20 6.39 -19.17 1.47
C PRO A 20 7.04 -18.17 0.52
N GLY A 21 8.19 -17.61 0.92
CA GLY A 21 8.95 -16.71 0.08
C GLY A 21 9.56 -17.40 -1.13
N GLU A 22 9.76 -16.65 -2.21
CA GLU A 22 10.35 -17.14 -3.44
C GLU A 22 11.82 -16.72 -3.57
N GLY A 23 12.64 -17.55 -4.25
CA GLY A 23 14.06 -17.25 -4.49
C GLY A 23 14.93 -17.16 -3.23
N GLY A 24 14.52 -17.79 -2.11
CA GLY A 24 15.19 -17.76 -0.82
C GLY A 24 14.77 -16.57 0.07
N CYS A 25 13.83 -15.76 -0.39
CA CYS A 25 13.31 -14.62 0.36
C CYS A 25 12.46 -15.02 1.57
N PRO A 26 12.25 -14.13 2.55
CA PRO A 26 11.29 -14.31 3.63
C PRO A 26 9.87 -14.61 3.15
N ALA A 27 9.01 -15.13 4.04
CA ALA A 27 7.59 -15.35 3.72
C ALA A 27 6.92 -14.09 3.18
N GLY A 28 5.99 -14.25 2.23
CA GLY A 28 5.27 -13.18 1.56
C GLY A 28 6.08 -12.39 0.54
N MET A 29 7.36 -12.69 0.37
CA MET A 29 8.26 -11.93 -0.52
C MET A 29 8.67 -12.72 -1.75
N LEU A 30 9.03 -11.98 -2.79
CA LEU A 30 9.63 -12.49 -4.02
C LEU A 30 11.00 -11.84 -4.27
N ARG A 31 11.84 -12.50 -5.05
CA ARG A 31 13.18 -12.01 -5.36
C ARG A 31 13.17 -11.12 -6.59
N VAL A 32 13.79 -9.94 -6.45
CA VAL A 32 14.11 -9.01 -7.54
C VAL A 32 15.62 -8.73 -7.48
N ASP A 33 16.36 -9.22 -8.46
CA ASP A 33 17.82 -9.06 -8.52
C ASP A 33 18.54 -9.45 -7.20
N ALA A 34 19.08 -8.48 -6.48
CA ALA A 34 19.83 -8.66 -5.23
C ALA A 34 19.00 -8.37 -3.96
N PHE A 35 17.68 -8.17 -4.08
CA PHE A 35 16.82 -7.92 -2.94
C PHE A 35 15.52 -8.71 -3.01
N CYS A 36 14.81 -8.77 -1.90
CA CYS A 36 13.47 -9.31 -1.79
C CYS A 36 12.47 -8.17 -1.60
N VAL A 37 11.30 -8.27 -2.20
CA VAL A 37 10.19 -7.32 -2.06
C VAL A 37 8.92 -8.06 -1.67
N ASP A 38 8.09 -7.48 -0.81
CA ASP A 38 6.77 -8.00 -0.51
C ASP A 38 5.95 -8.14 -1.79
N ARG A 39 5.35 -9.31 -2.01
CA ARG A 39 4.53 -9.60 -3.19
C ARG A 39 3.31 -8.71 -3.25
N PHE A 40 2.71 -8.42 -2.10
CA PHE A 40 1.50 -7.63 -1.92
C PHE A 40 1.81 -6.43 -1.04
N GLU A 41 0.99 -5.39 -1.14
CA GLU A 41 0.99 -4.29 -0.17
C GLU A 41 0.86 -4.84 1.26
N ALA A 42 1.55 -4.21 2.20
CA ALA A 42 1.63 -4.73 3.56
C ALA A 42 0.30 -4.56 4.32
N ALA A 43 -0.09 -5.59 5.03
CA ALA A 43 -1.04 -5.53 6.13
C ALA A 43 -0.28 -5.57 7.46
N LEU A 44 -0.97 -5.30 8.57
CA LEU A 44 -0.40 -5.38 9.91
C LEU A 44 -1.03 -6.48 10.75
N VAL A 45 -0.20 -7.09 11.57
CA VAL A 45 -0.62 -7.96 12.68
C VAL A 45 0.09 -7.52 13.96
N GLU A 46 -0.54 -7.73 15.11
CA GLU A 46 0.12 -7.61 16.40
C GLU A 46 1.24 -8.67 16.54
N LEU A 47 2.15 -8.51 17.48
CA LEU A 47 3.28 -9.43 17.63
C LEU A 47 2.85 -10.87 17.97
N ASP A 48 1.66 -11.07 18.51
CA ASP A 48 1.06 -12.39 18.77
C ASP A 48 0.35 -13.00 17.55
N GLY A 49 0.30 -12.26 16.42
CA GLY A 49 -0.33 -12.66 15.17
C GLY A 49 -1.79 -12.24 15.02
N THR A 50 -2.37 -11.53 15.99
CA THR A 50 -3.73 -11.00 15.88
C THR A 50 -3.78 -9.94 14.75
N PRO A 51 -4.73 -10.03 13.80
CA PRO A 51 -4.86 -9.03 12.75
C PRO A 51 -5.10 -7.62 13.30
N TRP A 52 -4.39 -6.62 12.78
CA TRP A 52 -4.70 -5.21 13.01
C TRP A 52 -5.77 -4.73 12.01
N SER A 53 -6.54 -3.73 12.40
CA SER A 53 -7.52 -3.12 11.48
C SER A 53 -6.82 -2.23 10.47
N PRO A 54 -6.96 -2.51 9.15
CA PRO A 54 -6.26 -1.74 8.11
C PRO A 54 -6.72 -0.29 7.98
N TYR A 55 -7.87 0.03 8.55
CA TYR A 55 -8.48 1.36 8.50
C TYR A 55 -8.12 2.27 9.68
N PHE A 56 -7.22 1.83 10.55
CA PHE A 56 -6.82 2.58 11.74
C PHE A 56 -5.31 2.70 11.85
N ASN A 57 -4.85 3.94 12.10
CA ASN A 57 -3.45 4.18 12.39
C ASN A 57 -2.98 3.33 13.58
N PRO A 58 -1.84 2.63 13.48
CA PRO A 58 -1.35 1.78 14.58
C PRO A 58 -0.89 2.59 15.81
N GLY A 59 -0.64 3.88 15.67
CA GLY A 59 -0.15 4.67 16.78
C GLY A 59 1.20 4.15 17.29
N ARG A 60 1.21 3.63 18.53
CA ARG A 60 2.36 3.00 19.17
C ARG A 60 2.12 1.51 19.46
N ALA A 61 1.11 0.92 18.83
CA ALA A 61 0.85 -0.51 19.01
C ALA A 61 2.04 -1.33 18.51
N PRO A 62 2.43 -2.40 19.21
CA PRO A 62 3.50 -3.30 18.78
C PRO A 62 3.00 -4.20 17.64
N VAL A 63 3.12 -3.72 16.41
CA VAL A 63 2.68 -4.42 15.19
C VAL A 63 3.87 -4.79 14.32
N ARG A 64 3.68 -5.77 13.44
CA ARG A 64 4.62 -6.14 12.39
C ARG A 64 3.92 -6.22 11.03
N ALA A 65 4.68 -5.96 9.98
CA ALA A 65 4.21 -6.09 8.61
C ALA A 65 4.08 -7.56 8.19
N VAL A 66 3.06 -7.83 7.36
CA VAL A 66 2.85 -9.12 6.67
C VAL A 66 2.39 -8.83 5.24
N SER A 67 2.83 -9.67 4.28
CA SER A 67 2.43 -9.58 2.87
C SER A 67 1.50 -10.75 2.56
N LEU A 68 0.21 -10.45 2.41
CA LEU A 68 -0.85 -11.46 2.37
C LEU A 68 -1.72 -11.25 1.13
N GLU A 69 -1.91 -12.33 0.36
CA GLU A 69 -2.91 -12.36 -0.71
C GLU A 69 -4.31 -12.17 -0.14
N GLU A 70 -5.15 -11.43 -0.84
CA GLU A 70 -6.53 -11.08 -0.43
C GLU A 70 -6.65 -10.28 0.89
N ALA A 71 -5.55 -9.81 1.46
CA ALA A 71 -5.66 -8.87 2.57
C ALA A 71 -6.12 -7.50 2.10
N VAL A 72 -6.89 -6.81 2.92
CA VAL A 72 -7.01 -5.35 2.82
C VAL A 72 -5.70 -4.76 3.32
N PRO A 73 -4.94 -4.02 2.50
CA PRO A 73 -3.65 -3.47 2.93
C PRO A 73 -3.82 -2.40 3.99
N GLN A 74 -2.77 -2.17 4.76
CA GLN A 74 -2.76 -1.18 5.82
C GLN A 74 -2.74 0.23 5.23
N ALA A 75 -3.84 0.94 5.33
CA ALA A 75 -3.92 2.38 5.13
C ALA A 75 -3.64 3.15 6.45
N TYR A 76 -3.73 4.47 6.45
CA TYR A 76 -3.57 5.30 7.66
C TYR A 76 -2.25 5.09 8.41
N ILE A 77 -1.15 4.87 7.69
CA ILE A 77 0.16 4.61 8.27
C ILE A 77 1.20 5.62 7.80
N SER A 78 2.01 6.13 8.72
CA SER A 78 3.14 7.00 8.37
C SER A 78 4.37 6.21 7.92
N GLY A 79 5.28 6.87 7.19
CA GLY A 79 6.54 6.26 6.77
C GLY A 79 7.40 5.79 7.96
N VAL A 80 7.37 6.51 9.08
CA VAL A 80 8.03 6.09 10.33
C VAL A 80 7.45 4.77 10.85
N GLN A 81 6.13 4.69 10.99
CA GLN A 81 5.44 3.49 11.47
C GLN A 81 5.60 2.30 10.52
N ALA A 82 5.55 2.57 9.21
CA ALA A 82 5.79 1.57 8.18
C ALA A 82 7.19 0.96 8.29
N GLY A 83 8.21 1.80 8.47
CA GLY A 83 9.58 1.36 8.71
C GLY A 83 9.72 0.51 9.98
N GLU A 84 9.11 0.93 11.08
CA GLU A 84 9.09 0.18 12.34
C GLU A 84 8.38 -1.18 12.19
N ALA A 85 7.26 -1.23 11.46
CA ALA A 85 6.52 -2.47 11.21
C ALA A 85 7.31 -3.45 10.32
N CYS A 86 8.03 -2.95 9.29
CA CYS A 86 8.93 -3.78 8.49
C CYS A 86 10.08 -4.35 9.34
N VAL A 87 10.70 -3.52 10.19
CA VAL A 87 11.78 -3.97 11.10
C VAL A 87 11.27 -5.04 12.07
N ALA A 88 10.08 -4.86 12.63
CA ALA A 88 9.46 -5.85 13.52
C ALA A 88 9.16 -7.19 12.81
N ALA A 89 9.05 -7.18 11.49
CA ALA A 89 8.91 -8.38 10.64
C ALA A 89 10.27 -8.99 10.21
N GLY A 90 11.41 -8.43 10.64
CA GLY A 90 12.74 -8.82 10.16
C GLY A 90 13.04 -8.36 8.73
N LYS A 91 12.32 -7.36 8.26
CA LYS A 91 12.42 -6.72 6.94
C LYS A 91 12.84 -5.24 7.11
N ARG A 92 12.77 -4.45 6.07
CA ARG A 92 12.94 -2.99 6.08
C ARG A 92 12.01 -2.35 5.06
N LEU A 93 11.79 -1.03 5.11
CA LEU A 93 11.17 -0.36 3.97
C LEU A 93 12.02 -0.55 2.72
N CYS A 94 11.38 -0.61 1.56
CA CYS A 94 12.06 -0.53 0.28
C CYS A 94 12.75 0.83 0.13
N THR A 95 13.99 0.86 -0.34
CA THR A 95 14.55 2.10 -0.85
C THR A 95 13.74 2.57 -2.05
N ASP A 96 13.82 3.86 -2.35
CA ASP A 96 13.14 4.44 -3.52
C ASP A 96 13.54 3.74 -4.83
N ALA A 97 14.82 3.41 -4.97
CA ALA A 97 15.33 2.70 -6.14
C ALA A 97 14.86 1.24 -6.24
N GLU A 98 14.78 0.52 -5.12
CA GLU A 98 14.26 -0.85 -5.08
C GLU A 98 12.78 -0.88 -5.42
N TRP A 99 12.00 0.03 -4.85
CA TRP A 99 10.59 0.16 -5.16
C TRP A 99 10.36 0.39 -6.66
N LEU A 100 11.08 1.38 -7.23
CA LEU A 100 11.00 1.71 -8.66
C LEU A 100 11.40 0.52 -9.54
N ARG A 101 12.54 -0.16 -9.19
CA ARG A 101 13.00 -1.34 -9.92
C ARG A 101 11.97 -2.48 -9.86
N ALA A 102 11.35 -2.73 -8.71
CA ALA A 102 10.33 -3.77 -8.56
C ALA A 102 9.09 -3.45 -9.39
N CYS A 103 8.65 -2.18 -9.43
CA CYS A 103 7.50 -1.77 -10.22
C CYS A 103 7.75 -1.88 -11.73
N GLN A 104 8.88 -1.35 -12.21
CA GLN A 104 9.19 -1.29 -13.63
C GLN A 104 9.64 -2.63 -14.24
N GLY A 105 9.94 -3.61 -13.42
CA GLY A 105 10.47 -4.89 -13.89
C GLY A 105 11.84 -4.75 -14.61
N PRO A 106 12.37 -5.85 -15.17
CA PRO A 106 13.69 -5.88 -15.80
C PRO A 106 13.76 -5.10 -17.12
N MET A 107 12.61 -4.79 -17.72
CA MET A 107 12.53 -4.03 -18.97
C MET A 107 12.40 -2.52 -18.75
N GLY A 108 12.21 -2.06 -17.52
CA GLY A 108 12.07 -0.65 -17.19
C GLY A 108 10.77 -0.03 -17.72
N THR A 109 9.66 -0.78 -17.66
CA THR A 109 8.36 -0.35 -18.19
C THR A 109 7.77 0.83 -17.40
N THR A 110 6.89 1.59 -18.03
CA THR A 110 6.21 2.73 -17.38
C THR A 110 5.19 2.27 -16.35
N TYR A 111 4.50 1.16 -16.61
CA TYR A 111 3.49 0.57 -15.73
C TYR A 111 3.95 -0.82 -15.30
N PRO A 112 3.44 -1.38 -14.19
CA PRO A 112 3.84 -2.71 -13.74
C PRO A 112 3.60 -3.80 -14.77
N TYR A 113 2.62 -3.62 -15.65
CA TYR A 113 2.20 -4.57 -16.69
C TYR A 113 2.72 -4.23 -18.11
N GLY A 114 3.44 -3.12 -18.32
CA GLY A 114 3.97 -2.74 -19.64
C GLY A 114 4.14 -1.23 -19.84
N ASP A 115 4.22 -0.79 -21.11
CA ASP A 115 4.42 0.63 -21.45
C ASP A 115 3.14 1.37 -21.83
N ALA A 116 2.04 0.67 -22.08
CA ALA A 116 0.76 1.27 -22.41
C ALA A 116 -0.10 1.45 -21.14
N ASP A 117 -0.72 2.61 -20.99
CA ASP A 117 -1.73 2.86 -19.96
C ASP A 117 -2.99 2.05 -20.29
N GLU A 118 -3.40 1.17 -19.40
CA GLU A 118 -4.61 0.36 -19.52
C GLU A 118 -5.54 0.63 -18.31
N PRO A 119 -6.44 1.62 -18.40
CA PRO A 119 -7.31 2.00 -17.30
C PRO A 119 -8.13 0.84 -16.74
N GLY A 120 -8.15 0.69 -15.42
CA GLY A 120 -8.89 -0.36 -14.72
C GLY A 120 -8.16 -1.71 -14.65
N VAL A 121 -6.93 -1.80 -15.11
CA VAL A 121 -6.06 -2.97 -14.85
C VAL A 121 -5.60 -2.97 -13.39
N CYS A 122 -5.31 -1.80 -12.83
CA CYS A 122 -5.06 -1.57 -11.41
C CYS A 122 -6.23 -0.82 -10.78
N ASN A 123 -6.30 -0.77 -9.47
CA ASN A 123 -7.22 0.09 -8.72
C ASN A 123 -6.69 1.55 -8.74
N ASP A 124 -7.00 2.31 -9.80
CA ASP A 124 -6.36 3.59 -10.11
C ASP A 124 -7.29 4.69 -10.65
N ALA A 125 -8.58 4.40 -10.74
CA ALA A 125 -9.50 5.22 -11.52
C ALA A 125 -10.82 5.58 -10.82
N ARG A 126 -10.80 5.69 -9.48
CA ARG A 126 -11.98 6.13 -8.74
C ARG A 126 -12.41 7.53 -9.19
N ALA A 127 -13.65 7.67 -9.64
CA ALA A 127 -14.14 8.90 -10.27
C ALA A 127 -14.37 10.05 -9.28
N VAL A 128 -14.70 9.75 -8.02
CA VAL A 128 -15.03 10.75 -6.98
C VAL A 128 -14.12 10.55 -5.80
N HIS A 129 -13.51 11.65 -5.32
CA HIS A 129 -12.68 11.62 -4.12
C HIS A 129 -13.49 11.09 -2.91
N PRO A 130 -12.98 10.12 -2.14
CA PRO A 130 -13.74 9.44 -1.10
C PRO A 130 -14.28 10.39 -0.02
N ALA A 131 -13.54 11.42 0.35
CA ALA A 131 -14.03 12.42 1.31
C ALA A 131 -15.22 13.22 0.75
N VAL A 132 -15.23 13.56 -0.55
CA VAL A 132 -16.36 14.24 -1.19
C VAL A 132 -17.61 13.35 -1.16
N GLU A 133 -17.46 12.08 -1.46
CA GLU A 133 -18.57 11.12 -1.42
C GLU A 133 -19.07 10.91 0.00
N TYR A 134 -18.17 10.65 0.95
CA TYR A 134 -18.53 10.34 2.33
C TYR A 134 -19.22 11.51 3.05
N PHE A 135 -18.69 12.72 2.89
CA PHE A 135 -19.23 13.92 3.55
C PHE A 135 -20.33 14.61 2.75
N GLY A 136 -20.56 14.24 1.49
CA GLY A 136 -21.60 14.78 0.62
C GLY A 136 -21.40 16.26 0.24
N THR A 137 -20.16 16.76 0.30
CA THR A 137 -19.78 18.15 -0.02
C THR A 137 -18.35 18.18 -0.57
N SER A 138 -18.01 19.26 -1.29
CA SER A 138 -16.66 19.56 -1.73
C SER A 138 -16.02 20.74 -0.99
N ASP A 139 -16.59 21.15 0.16
CA ASP A 139 -16.04 22.21 0.96
C ASP A 139 -14.66 21.83 1.55
N ASP A 140 -13.74 22.78 1.64
CA ASP A 140 -12.34 22.53 2.03
C ASP A 140 -12.16 21.86 3.40
N TRP A 141 -13.13 21.99 4.32
CA TRP A 141 -13.03 21.40 5.63
C TRP A 141 -12.94 19.87 5.64
N ILE A 142 -13.47 19.19 4.59
CA ILE A 142 -13.41 17.73 4.50
C ILE A 142 -11.98 17.22 4.46
N TYR A 143 -11.04 17.99 3.88
CA TYR A 143 -9.63 17.64 3.80
C TYR A 143 -8.89 17.70 5.14
N SER A 144 -9.54 18.22 6.20
CA SER A 144 -9.06 18.11 7.59
C SER A 144 -9.51 16.83 8.29
N LYS A 145 -10.23 15.92 7.58
CA LYS A 145 -10.87 14.70 8.11
C LYS A 145 -10.43 13.44 7.33
N LEU A 146 -9.24 13.49 6.74
CA LEU A 146 -8.69 12.37 5.96
C LEU A 146 -8.22 11.20 6.84
N ASP A 147 -8.29 11.35 8.15
CA ASP A 147 -8.09 10.30 9.15
C ASP A 147 -9.35 9.46 9.43
N ASN A 148 -10.47 9.73 8.74
CA ASN A 148 -11.73 9.02 8.94
C ASN A 148 -11.68 7.60 8.36
N ALA A 149 -11.78 6.60 9.22
CA ALA A 149 -11.68 5.17 8.88
C ALA A 149 -12.72 4.68 7.84
N CYS A 150 -13.79 5.44 7.60
CA CYS A 150 -14.81 5.06 6.64
C CYS A 150 -14.48 5.43 5.19
N LEU A 151 -13.47 6.24 4.94
CA LEU A 151 -13.11 6.66 3.57
C LEU A 151 -12.71 5.45 2.71
N ASP A 152 -11.91 4.55 3.26
CA ASP A 152 -11.45 3.34 2.57
C ASP A 152 -12.45 2.17 2.63
N GLN A 153 -13.56 2.34 3.32
CA GLN A 153 -14.64 1.35 3.37
C GLN A 153 -15.80 1.67 2.42
N LEU A 154 -15.68 2.76 1.66
CA LEU A 154 -16.62 3.06 0.58
C LEU A 154 -16.45 2.06 -0.57
N PRO A 155 -17.51 1.79 -1.35
CA PRO A 155 -17.38 1.04 -2.61
C PRO A 155 -16.33 1.68 -3.52
N ASP A 156 -15.62 0.84 -4.26
CA ASP A 156 -14.59 1.26 -5.24
C ASP A 156 -13.45 2.13 -4.62
N SER A 157 -13.20 1.98 -3.30
CA SER A 157 -12.05 2.56 -2.61
C SER A 157 -10.91 1.53 -2.58
N LEU A 158 -10.55 1.07 -1.40
CA LEU A 158 -9.42 0.17 -1.20
C LEU A 158 -9.77 -1.27 -1.61
N ASP A 159 -9.03 -1.83 -2.56
CA ASP A 159 -9.15 -3.22 -2.97
C ASP A 159 -8.30 -4.14 -2.07
N ARG A 160 -8.67 -5.42 -2.08
CA ARG A 160 -7.84 -6.46 -1.47
C ARG A 160 -6.61 -6.73 -2.35
N ALA A 161 -5.47 -6.87 -1.73
CA ALA A 161 -4.20 -7.08 -2.41
C ALA A 161 -4.24 -8.33 -3.33
N GLY A 162 -3.80 -8.16 -4.57
CA GLY A 162 -3.77 -9.21 -5.59
C GLY A 162 -5.10 -9.49 -6.27
N THR A 163 -6.18 -8.77 -5.95
CA THR A 163 -7.49 -9.00 -6.60
C THR A 163 -7.61 -8.39 -7.98
N ASN A 164 -6.63 -7.58 -8.38
CA ASN A 164 -6.48 -7.05 -9.72
C ASN A 164 -5.42 -7.86 -10.50
N PRO A 165 -5.76 -8.99 -11.15
CA PRO A 165 -4.79 -9.96 -11.66
C PRO A 165 -3.92 -9.42 -12.80
N GLY A 166 -4.33 -8.35 -13.46
CA GLY A 166 -3.53 -7.64 -14.46
C GLY A 166 -2.55 -6.63 -13.88
N CYS A 167 -2.76 -6.19 -12.64
CA CYS A 167 -1.89 -5.24 -11.94
C CYS A 167 -0.70 -5.97 -11.29
N ILE A 168 0.13 -6.56 -12.12
CA ILE A 168 1.24 -7.43 -11.70
C ILE A 168 2.51 -7.10 -12.47
N THR A 169 3.64 -7.08 -11.79
CA THR A 169 4.96 -6.88 -12.42
C THR A 169 5.49 -8.18 -13.04
N ALA A 170 6.54 -8.06 -13.85
CA ALA A 170 7.18 -9.22 -14.49
C ALA A 170 7.70 -10.26 -13.49
N GLU A 171 8.11 -9.84 -12.29
CA GLU A 171 8.56 -10.71 -11.21
C GLU A 171 7.43 -11.20 -10.31
N GLY A 172 6.21 -10.68 -10.45
CA GLY A 172 5.04 -11.15 -9.71
C GLY A 172 4.66 -10.32 -8.48
N ALA A 173 5.11 -9.08 -8.35
CA ALA A 173 4.60 -8.14 -7.35
C ALA A 173 3.28 -7.54 -7.84
N PHE A 174 2.28 -7.51 -6.97
CA PHE A 174 0.95 -6.98 -7.26
C PHE A 174 0.81 -5.55 -6.73
N ASP A 175 -0.10 -4.81 -7.38
CA ASP A 175 -0.61 -3.51 -6.92
C ASP A 175 0.51 -2.47 -6.67
N MET A 176 1.58 -2.52 -7.49
CA MET A 176 2.67 -1.53 -7.47
C MET A 176 2.22 -0.17 -8.05
N MET A 177 1.00 -0.06 -8.55
CA MET A 177 0.37 1.15 -9.02
C MET A 177 -1.07 1.19 -8.54
N GLY A 178 -1.51 2.35 -8.03
CA GLY A 178 -2.85 2.50 -7.48
C GLY A 178 -3.00 1.89 -6.09
N ASN A 179 -4.20 1.62 -5.69
CA ASN A 179 -4.61 1.15 -4.37
C ASN A 179 -4.17 2.11 -3.26
N LEU A 180 -2.94 2.03 -2.75
CA LEU A 180 -2.36 2.97 -1.79
C LEU A 180 -1.05 3.57 -2.29
N HIS A 181 -0.78 4.82 -1.90
CA HIS A 181 0.58 5.36 -1.95
C HIS A 181 1.49 4.52 -1.06
N GLU A 182 2.66 4.16 -1.55
CA GLU A 182 3.59 3.36 -0.79
C GLU A 182 4.81 4.16 -0.32
N TRP A 183 4.97 4.27 1.00
CA TRP A 183 6.14 4.87 1.61
C TRP A 183 7.42 4.13 1.23
N THR A 184 8.47 4.88 0.91
CA THR A 184 9.83 4.37 0.73
C THR A 184 10.74 4.78 1.89
N ALA A 185 11.94 4.19 1.98
CA ALA A 185 12.94 4.52 3.00
C ALA A 185 13.65 5.87 2.76
N ASP A 186 13.10 6.72 1.91
CA ASP A 186 13.62 8.05 1.65
C ASP A 186 13.32 8.97 2.84
N PRO A 187 14.35 9.57 3.48
CA PRO A 187 14.16 10.47 4.60
C PRO A 187 13.41 11.77 4.23
N GLU A 188 13.38 12.14 2.97
CA GLU A 188 12.60 13.30 2.48
C GLU A 188 11.09 13.02 2.43
N GLY A 189 10.67 11.77 2.66
CA GLY A 189 9.25 11.43 2.72
C GLY A 189 8.63 11.10 1.37
N THR A 190 9.38 10.42 0.49
CA THR A 190 8.85 9.95 -0.80
C THR A 190 7.88 8.80 -0.62
N PHE A 191 6.72 8.90 -1.26
CA PHE A 191 5.85 7.78 -1.57
C PHE A 191 5.53 7.68 -3.06
N ARG A 192 5.27 6.45 -3.53
CA ARG A 192 5.19 6.06 -4.92
C ARG A 192 3.88 5.36 -5.28
N GLY A 193 3.71 5.10 -6.57
CA GLY A 193 2.65 4.26 -7.13
C GLY A 193 1.31 4.98 -7.32
N GLY A 194 1.09 6.11 -6.67
CA GLY A 194 -0.24 6.71 -6.61
C GLY A 194 -1.19 5.91 -5.73
N TYR A 195 -2.48 6.17 -5.82
CA TYR A 195 -3.51 5.50 -5.02
C TYR A 195 -4.80 5.35 -5.85
N TYR A 196 -5.81 4.75 -5.32
CA TYR A 196 -7.03 4.39 -6.06
C TYR A 196 -7.79 5.57 -6.71
N VAL A 197 -7.42 6.85 -6.41
CA VAL A 197 -7.99 8.02 -7.10
C VAL A 197 -7.06 8.56 -8.18
N ASP A 198 -5.73 8.48 -7.99
CA ASP A 198 -4.76 9.11 -8.91
C ASP A 198 -3.42 8.37 -8.96
N THR A 199 -2.99 8.10 -10.19
CA THR A 199 -1.71 7.48 -10.53
C THR A 199 -0.95 8.25 -11.61
N LYS A 200 -1.30 9.53 -11.85
CA LYS A 200 -0.83 10.31 -13.02
C LYS A 200 -0.32 11.72 -12.71
N ILE A 201 -0.88 12.40 -11.71
CA ILE A 201 -0.55 13.82 -11.41
C ILE A 201 0.94 14.01 -11.13
N ASN A 202 1.57 13.07 -10.43
CA ASN A 202 3.00 13.14 -10.05
C ASN A 202 3.90 12.20 -10.87
N GLY A 203 3.50 11.89 -12.09
CA GLY A 203 4.17 10.97 -12.99
C GLY A 203 3.32 9.73 -13.29
N PRO A 204 3.45 9.11 -14.47
CA PRO A 204 2.63 7.97 -14.86
C PRO A 204 3.09 6.66 -14.21
N GLY A 205 2.17 5.91 -13.63
CA GLY A 205 2.40 4.54 -13.16
C GLY A 205 3.56 4.40 -12.19
N CYS A 206 4.55 3.57 -12.50
CA CYS A 206 5.75 3.36 -11.68
C CYS A 206 6.59 4.63 -11.46
N LEU A 207 6.47 5.61 -12.34
CA LEU A 207 7.17 6.88 -12.22
C LEU A 207 6.47 7.86 -11.27
N TYR A 208 5.26 7.54 -10.81
CA TYR A 208 4.60 8.37 -9.81
C TYR A 208 5.45 8.47 -8.54
N ALA A 209 5.77 9.69 -8.16
CA ALA A 209 6.54 9.98 -6.95
C ALA A 209 6.17 11.35 -6.39
N THR A 210 5.99 11.44 -5.09
CA THR A 210 5.74 12.72 -4.42
C THR A 210 6.45 12.79 -3.07
N THR A 211 6.93 13.97 -2.73
CA THR A 211 7.52 14.34 -1.44
C THR A 211 6.69 15.41 -0.74
N ALA A 212 5.37 15.42 -0.99
CA ALA A 212 4.47 16.45 -0.48
C ALA A 212 4.34 16.46 1.05
N HIS A 213 4.68 15.34 1.70
CA HIS A 213 4.45 15.15 3.13
C HIS A 213 5.71 14.66 3.86
N ALA A 214 5.87 15.10 5.11
CA ALA A 214 6.89 14.55 6.00
C ALA A 214 6.63 13.07 6.31
N THR A 215 7.68 12.30 6.64
CA THR A 215 7.60 10.86 6.98
C THR A 215 6.66 10.54 8.15
N SER A 216 6.26 11.53 8.94
CA SER A 216 5.29 11.40 10.03
C SER A 216 3.82 11.55 9.60
N HIS A 217 3.57 11.97 8.34
CA HIS A 217 2.22 12.10 7.79
C HIS A 217 1.55 10.75 7.59
N TRP A 218 0.24 10.70 7.78
CA TRP A 218 -0.60 9.56 7.47
C TRP A 218 -2.04 10.00 7.22
N ASP A 219 -2.69 9.37 6.30
CA ASP A 219 -4.11 9.50 5.99
C ASP A 219 -4.64 8.23 5.29
N TYR A 220 -5.86 8.28 4.81
CA TYR A 220 -6.54 7.17 4.13
C TYR A 220 -5.77 6.65 2.89
N SER A 221 -4.94 7.46 2.25
CA SER A 221 -4.27 7.13 1.00
C SER A 221 -2.88 6.51 1.17
N THR A 222 -2.33 6.47 2.41
CA THR A 222 -0.93 6.09 2.66
C THR A 222 -0.79 4.65 3.16
N GLY A 223 -0.04 3.85 2.44
CA GLY A 223 0.33 2.47 2.75
C GLY A 223 1.81 2.21 2.54
N PHE A 224 2.22 0.96 2.40
CA PHE A 224 3.62 0.58 2.21
C PHE A 224 3.78 -0.87 1.80
N ARG A 225 4.99 -1.25 1.39
CA ARG A 225 5.50 -2.63 1.33
C ARG A 225 6.91 -2.70 1.86
N CYS A 226 7.33 -3.88 2.33
CA CYS A 226 8.68 -4.09 2.83
C CYS A 226 9.59 -4.69 1.74
N CYS A 227 10.89 -4.45 1.92
CA CYS A 227 11.99 -5.11 1.24
C CYS A 227 12.91 -5.83 2.24
N ALA A 228 13.78 -6.67 1.74
CA ALA A 228 14.85 -7.30 2.50
C ALA A 228 16.03 -7.55 1.56
N ASP A 229 17.23 -7.75 2.13
CA ASP A 229 18.38 -8.19 1.34
C ASP A 229 18.16 -9.64 0.91
N ALA A 230 18.48 -9.97 -0.34
CA ALA A 230 18.41 -11.35 -0.81
C ALA A 230 19.58 -12.16 -0.26
N PRO A 231 19.36 -13.46 0.05
CA PRO A 231 20.42 -14.37 0.52
C PRO A 231 21.45 -14.66 -0.58
#